data_b0964dd8df8a9fcebe9a10cc98a792c9
#
_entry.id   b0964dd8df8a9fcebe9a10cc98a792c9
#
_cell.length_a   1.000
_cell.length_b   1.000
_cell.length_c   1.000
_cell.angle_alpha   90.00
_cell.angle_beta   90.00
_cell.angle_gamma   90.00
#
_symmetry.space_group_name_H-M   'P 1'
#
loop_
_entity.id
_entity.type
_entity.pdbx_description
1 polymer ?
#
loop_
_entity_poly.entity_id
_entity_poly.type
_entity_poly.pdbx_seq_one_letter_code
_entity_poly.pdbx_strand_id
1 'polypeptide(L)'
;MEELKKERHDKTIDELTFTDDGMFQAVLHEPDVCAELVERLLHIKVGKIEYPELEKTIAPFYSTKGVRLDVYLKDEDKIIDIEIQSYMQDELGKRMRYYQSMIDMDSLMKGQDYPSLKDSYILFICKYDPFIKEKRKDMAVHATHSRPYALKKVR
;
A
#
# COMPACT_ATOMS: atom_id res chain seq x y z
N MET A 1 -19.75 -24.58 11.79
CA MET A 1 -18.97 -23.74 10.85
C MET A 1 -19.92 -22.80 10.09
N GLU A 2 -20.68 -22.00 10.82
CA GLU A 2 -21.77 -21.20 10.24
C GLU A 2 -22.05 -19.92 11.03
N GLU A 3 -20.99 -19.28 11.54
CA GLU A 3 -21.12 -18.01 12.27
C GLU A 3 -19.92 -17.12 12.04
N LEU A 4 -19.77 -16.54 10.85
CA LEU A 4 -18.98 -15.34 10.59
C LEU A 4 -19.33 -14.72 9.23
N LYS A 5 -20.58 -14.78 8.81
CA LYS A 5 -21.14 -13.77 7.92
C LYS A 5 -21.53 -12.58 8.78
N LYS A 6 -20.52 -11.80 9.18
CA LYS A 6 -20.73 -10.50 9.81
C LYS A 6 -21.48 -9.67 8.77
N GLU A 7 -22.72 -9.32 9.10
CA GLU A 7 -23.55 -8.38 8.38
C GLU A 7 -22.69 -7.19 7.96
N ARG A 8 -22.48 -7.01 6.65
CA ARG A 8 -22.04 -5.74 6.10
C ARG A 8 -23.19 -4.79 6.37
N HIS A 9 -23.11 -4.07 7.45
CA HIS A 9 -23.95 -2.91 7.67
C HIS A 9 -23.52 -1.90 6.63
N ASP A 10 -24.38 -1.63 5.65
CA ASP A 10 -24.12 -0.63 4.63
C ASP A 10 -24.04 0.72 5.33
N LYS A 11 -22.83 1.24 5.47
CA LYS A 11 -22.58 2.54 6.08
C LYS A 11 -23.19 3.63 5.20
N THR A 12 -23.81 4.60 5.84
CA THR A 12 -24.17 5.86 5.18
C THR A 12 -22.89 6.67 4.89
N ILE A 13 -22.97 7.64 3.99
CA ILE A 13 -21.83 8.50 3.64
C ILE A 13 -21.23 9.19 4.87
N ASP A 14 -22.08 9.62 5.80
CA ASP A 14 -21.67 10.30 7.05
C ASP A 14 -20.92 9.39 8.03
N GLU A 15 -21.04 8.07 7.87
CA GLU A 15 -20.36 7.06 8.70
C GLU A 15 -19.05 6.57 8.09
N LEU A 16 -18.74 6.99 6.86
CA LEU A 16 -17.51 6.62 6.19
C LEU A 16 -16.31 7.36 6.82
N THR A 17 -15.23 6.62 6.96
CA THR A 17 -13.95 7.14 7.42
C THR A 17 -12.89 6.92 6.36
N PHE A 18 -11.76 7.63 6.45
CA PHE A 18 -10.64 7.46 5.53
C PHE A 18 -10.16 5.99 5.39
N THR A 19 -10.41 5.17 6.40
CA THR A 19 -10.01 3.76 6.41
C THR A 19 -11.07 2.80 5.84
N ASP A 20 -12.16 3.31 5.29
CA ASP A 20 -13.10 2.53 4.49
C ASP A 20 -12.64 2.50 3.04
N ASP A 21 -12.57 1.32 2.41
CA ASP A 21 -11.93 1.11 1.09
C ASP A 21 -12.42 2.10 0.03
N GLY A 22 -13.74 2.33 -0.07
CA GLY A 22 -14.28 3.26 -1.04
C GLY A 22 -13.89 4.73 -0.79
N MET A 23 -13.85 5.16 0.48
CA MET A 23 -13.42 6.51 0.84
C MET A 23 -11.92 6.68 0.62
N PHE A 24 -11.12 5.69 0.98
CA PHE A 24 -9.68 5.65 0.76
C PHE A 24 -9.34 5.83 -0.72
N GLN A 25 -9.96 5.03 -1.58
CA GLN A 25 -9.76 5.12 -3.02
C GLN A 25 -10.23 6.45 -3.60
N ALA A 26 -11.40 6.94 -3.17
CA ALA A 26 -11.94 8.21 -3.64
C ALA A 26 -11.01 9.40 -3.30
N VAL A 27 -10.47 9.43 -2.10
CA VAL A 27 -9.55 10.50 -1.66
C VAL A 27 -8.21 10.41 -2.39
N LEU A 28 -7.65 9.21 -2.53
CA LEU A 28 -6.34 9.00 -3.14
C LEU A 28 -6.38 8.92 -4.68
N HIS A 29 -7.56 9.00 -5.28
CA HIS A 29 -7.69 9.19 -6.72
C HIS A 29 -7.24 10.59 -7.17
N GLU A 30 -7.28 11.57 -6.27
CA GLU A 30 -6.81 12.93 -6.54
C GLU A 30 -5.27 12.99 -6.45
N PRO A 31 -4.54 13.24 -7.56
CA PRO A 31 -3.08 13.15 -7.60
C PRO A 31 -2.37 14.05 -6.60
N ASP A 32 -2.87 15.28 -6.42
CA ASP A 32 -2.26 16.26 -5.51
C ASP A 32 -2.41 15.83 -4.04
N VAL A 33 -3.58 15.31 -3.67
CA VAL A 33 -3.84 14.80 -2.32
C VAL A 33 -2.97 13.59 -2.04
N CYS A 34 -2.86 12.69 -3.02
CA CYS A 34 -2.05 11.49 -2.92
C CYS A 34 -0.55 11.83 -2.77
N ALA A 35 -0.03 12.75 -3.58
CA ALA A 35 1.34 13.21 -3.50
C ALA A 35 1.64 13.84 -2.12
N GLU A 36 0.77 14.73 -1.65
CA GLU A 36 0.93 15.40 -0.36
C GLU A 36 0.94 14.39 0.80
N LEU A 37 0.05 13.39 0.78
CA LEU A 37 0.02 12.34 1.79
C LEU A 37 1.35 11.58 1.83
N VAL A 38 1.84 11.14 0.68
CA VAL A 38 3.09 10.39 0.56
C VAL A 38 4.29 11.22 1.03
N GLU A 39 4.39 12.48 0.58
CA GLU A 39 5.48 13.38 0.99
C GLU A 39 5.51 13.59 2.51
N ARG A 40 4.33 13.74 3.12
CA ARG A 40 4.22 13.89 4.60
C ARG A 40 4.60 12.63 5.35
N LEU A 41 4.17 11.46 4.86
CA LEU A 41 4.41 10.19 5.55
C LEU A 41 5.85 9.68 5.38
N LEU A 42 6.41 9.80 4.19
CA LEU A 42 7.74 9.27 3.87
C LEU A 42 8.85 10.30 4.00
N HIS A 43 8.52 11.59 4.10
CA HIS A 43 9.50 12.70 4.08
C HIS A 43 10.37 12.68 2.81
N ILE A 44 9.78 12.32 1.69
CA ILE A 44 10.39 12.33 0.35
C ILE A 44 9.66 13.32 -0.53
N LYS A 45 10.30 13.72 -1.62
CA LYS A 45 9.61 14.45 -2.70
C LYS A 45 9.09 13.46 -3.73
N VAL A 46 7.86 13.64 -4.13
CA VAL A 46 7.20 12.89 -5.20
C VAL A 46 7.18 13.77 -6.44
N GLY A 47 7.59 13.21 -7.57
CA GLY A 47 7.51 13.88 -8.86
C GLY A 47 6.06 14.04 -9.34
N LYS A 48 5.90 14.49 -10.56
CA LYS A 48 4.56 14.63 -11.14
C LYS A 48 3.88 13.26 -11.26
N ILE A 49 2.77 13.09 -10.56
CA ILE A 49 1.87 11.95 -10.71
C ILE A 49 0.83 12.33 -11.76
N GLU A 50 0.70 11.55 -12.83
CA GLU A 50 -0.36 11.81 -13.81
C GLU A 50 -1.72 11.38 -13.27
N TYR A 51 -1.83 10.09 -12.92
CA TYR A 51 -3.01 9.53 -12.23
C TYR A 51 -2.61 8.34 -11.38
N PRO A 52 -3.10 8.20 -10.14
CA PRO A 52 -2.97 6.99 -9.36
C PRO A 52 -3.69 5.82 -10.05
N GLU A 53 -3.02 4.69 -10.20
CA GLU A 53 -3.69 3.46 -10.62
C GLU A 53 -4.34 2.81 -9.40
N LEU A 54 -5.67 2.75 -9.38
CA LEU A 54 -6.42 2.07 -8.33
C LEU A 54 -6.59 0.59 -8.67
N GLU A 55 -6.48 -0.28 -7.67
CA GLU A 55 -6.66 -1.73 -7.80
C GLU A 55 -5.75 -2.38 -8.87
N LYS A 56 -4.52 -1.88 -9.01
CA LYS A 56 -3.55 -2.45 -9.94
C LYS A 56 -3.26 -3.92 -9.60
N THR A 57 -3.43 -4.81 -10.56
CA THR A 57 -3.11 -6.22 -10.40
C THR A 57 -1.76 -6.55 -11.03
N ILE A 58 -0.87 -7.17 -10.25
CA ILE A 58 0.41 -7.72 -10.72
C ILE A 58 0.38 -9.23 -10.54
N ALA A 59 0.47 -9.96 -11.65
CA ALA A 59 0.48 -11.42 -11.68
C ALA A 59 1.46 -11.91 -12.77
N PRO A 60 2.78 -11.86 -12.50
CA PRO A 60 3.80 -12.12 -13.51
C PRO A 60 3.76 -13.55 -14.05
N PHE A 61 3.33 -14.51 -13.24
CA PHE A 61 3.25 -15.93 -13.62
C PHE A 61 1.91 -16.52 -13.25
N TYR A 62 1.35 -17.36 -14.12
CA TYR A 62 0.09 -18.07 -13.90
C TYR A 62 0.08 -18.93 -12.62
N SER A 63 1.24 -19.49 -12.24
CA SER A 63 1.37 -20.38 -11.08
C SER A 63 1.69 -19.66 -9.77
N THR A 64 1.89 -18.34 -9.78
CA THR A 64 2.20 -17.57 -8.58
C THR A 64 0.99 -16.82 -8.06
N LYS A 65 1.00 -16.53 -6.76
CA LYS A 65 -0.02 -15.68 -6.16
C LYS A 65 0.17 -14.24 -6.67
N GLY A 66 -0.77 -13.75 -7.47
CA GLY A 66 -0.84 -12.34 -7.84
C GLY A 66 -1.09 -11.43 -6.62
N VAL A 67 -0.78 -10.16 -6.77
CA VAL A 67 -1.13 -9.12 -5.81
C VAL A 67 -2.06 -8.10 -6.48
N ARG A 68 -2.97 -7.54 -5.70
CA ARG A 68 -3.77 -6.38 -6.07
C ARG A 68 -3.35 -5.26 -5.15
N LEU A 69 -2.85 -4.19 -5.73
CA LEU A 69 -2.38 -3.00 -5.05
C LEU A 69 -3.54 -2.00 -4.97
N ASP A 70 -3.79 -1.43 -3.79
CA ASP A 70 -4.95 -0.55 -3.60
C ASP A 70 -4.75 0.78 -4.33
N VAL A 71 -3.62 1.43 -4.13
CA VAL A 71 -3.24 2.68 -4.84
C VAL A 71 -1.79 2.62 -5.27
N TYR A 72 -1.56 2.54 -6.56
CA TYR A 72 -0.24 2.47 -7.16
C TYR A 72 0.13 3.77 -7.85
N LEU A 73 1.28 4.31 -7.49
CA LEU A 73 1.83 5.54 -8.02
C LEU A 73 3.16 5.27 -8.70
N LYS A 74 3.38 5.93 -9.81
CA LYS A 74 4.65 5.89 -10.52
C LYS A 74 5.06 7.28 -10.95
N ASP A 75 6.24 7.71 -10.53
CA ASP A 75 6.91 8.89 -11.07
C ASP A 75 8.16 8.50 -11.87
N GLU A 76 9.00 9.47 -12.22
CA GLU A 76 10.21 9.22 -13.02
C GLU A 76 11.17 8.25 -12.35
N ASP A 77 11.35 8.37 -11.02
CA ASP A 77 12.37 7.65 -10.25
C ASP A 77 11.80 6.67 -9.22
N LYS A 78 10.50 6.77 -8.90
CA LYS A 78 9.90 6.04 -7.79
C LYS A 78 8.63 5.30 -8.17
N ILE A 79 8.39 4.24 -7.43
CA ILE A 79 7.12 3.50 -7.41
C ILE A 79 6.63 3.49 -5.96
N ILE A 80 5.37 3.82 -5.75
CA ILE A 80 4.78 3.89 -4.42
C ILE A 80 3.46 3.14 -4.43
N ASP A 81 3.32 2.21 -3.53
CA ASP A 81 2.10 1.46 -3.27
C ASP A 81 1.54 1.84 -1.90
N ILE A 82 0.27 2.21 -1.85
CA ILE A 82 -0.40 2.61 -0.61
C ILE A 82 -1.58 1.66 -0.38
N GLU A 83 -1.50 0.94 0.72
CA GLU A 83 -2.45 -0.09 1.13
C GLU A 83 -3.22 0.34 2.39
N ILE A 84 -4.51 0.05 2.44
CA ILE A 84 -5.31 0.20 3.64
C ILE A 84 -5.54 -1.16 4.31
N GLN A 85 -5.30 -1.23 5.62
CA GLN A 85 -5.49 -2.45 6.40
C GLN A 85 -6.46 -2.21 7.54
N SER A 86 -7.71 -2.56 7.33
CA SER A 86 -8.80 -2.27 8.27
C SER A 86 -8.93 -3.29 9.41
N TYR A 87 -8.40 -4.49 9.25
CA TYR A 87 -8.45 -5.58 10.23
C TYR A 87 -7.10 -6.27 10.41
N MET A 88 -6.87 -6.84 11.59
CA MET A 88 -5.61 -7.53 11.88
C MET A 88 -5.40 -8.70 10.92
N GLN A 89 -4.24 -8.70 10.28
CA GLN A 89 -3.72 -9.84 9.55
C GLN A 89 -2.35 -10.21 10.12
N ASP A 90 -2.15 -11.50 10.30
CA ASP A 90 -0.84 -12.02 10.65
C ASP A 90 0.12 -11.85 9.46
N GLU A 91 1.42 -11.79 9.76
CA GLU A 91 2.47 -11.84 8.75
C GLU A 91 2.52 -10.61 7.79
N LEU A 92 2.11 -9.43 8.26
CA LEU A 92 2.17 -8.20 7.45
C LEU A 92 3.57 -7.99 6.85
N GLY A 93 4.64 -8.23 7.60
CA GLY A 93 6.01 -8.09 7.10
C GLY A 93 6.34 -9.04 5.94
N LYS A 94 5.78 -10.26 5.92
CA LYS A 94 5.93 -11.17 4.77
C LYS A 94 5.14 -10.69 3.57
N ARG A 95 3.94 -10.15 3.80
CA ARG A 95 3.11 -9.56 2.75
C ARG A 95 3.81 -8.36 2.12
N MET A 96 4.34 -7.44 2.91
CA MET A 96 5.09 -6.28 2.43
C MET A 96 6.29 -6.71 1.56
N ARG A 97 7.07 -7.67 2.02
CA ARG A 97 8.20 -8.22 1.24
C ARG A 97 7.74 -8.85 -0.08
N TYR A 98 6.62 -9.57 -0.06
CA TYR A 98 6.08 -10.20 -1.27
C TYR A 98 5.61 -9.14 -2.28
N TYR A 99 4.91 -8.11 -1.82
CA TYR A 99 4.48 -7.00 -2.67
C TYR A 99 5.67 -6.27 -3.29
N GLN A 100 6.72 -6.01 -2.50
CA GLN A 100 7.96 -5.41 -2.97
C GLN A 100 8.56 -6.22 -4.14
N SER A 101 8.68 -7.53 -3.97
CA SER A 101 9.24 -8.38 -5.02
C SER A 101 8.37 -8.42 -6.29
N MET A 102 7.05 -8.33 -6.14
CA MET A 102 6.13 -8.28 -7.28
C MET A 102 6.25 -6.98 -8.06
N ILE A 103 6.38 -5.85 -7.36
CA ILE A 103 6.61 -4.54 -7.97
C ILE A 103 7.95 -4.53 -8.72
N ASP A 104 9.01 -5.05 -8.11
CA ASP A 104 10.33 -5.11 -8.75
C ASP A 104 10.30 -5.98 -10.02
N MET A 105 9.60 -7.12 -9.97
CA MET A 105 9.41 -8.00 -11.13
C MET A 105 8.57 -7.37 -12.25
N ASP A 106 7.58 -6.55 -11.89
CA ASP A 106 6.73 -5.83 -12.86
C ASP A 106 7.49 -4.66 -13.50
N SER A 107 8.44 -4.08 -12.78
CA SER A 107 9.14 -2.86 -13.21
C SER A 107 10.41 -3.11 -14.02
N LEU A 108 11.09 -4.26 -13.86
CA LEU A 108 12.33 -4.59 -14.56
C LEU A 108 12.09 -5.59 -15.69
N MET A 109 12.22 -5.14 -16.92
CA MET A 109 11.98 -5.97 -18.08
C MET A 109 13.22 -6.80 -18.46
N LYS A 110 13.01 -7.92 -19.16
CA LYS A 110 14.09 -8.75 -19.67
C LYS A 110 15.08 -7.93 -20.53
N GLY A 111 16.35 -7.99 -20.18
CA GLY A 111 17.42 -7.28 -20.89
C GLY A 111 17.72 -5.89 -20.33
N GLN A 112 17.02 -5.45 -19.30
CA GLN A 112 17.37 -4.26 -18.54
C GLN A 112 18.33 -4.61 -17.39
N ASP A 113 19.22 -3.69 -17.09
CA ASP A 113 20.16 -3.82 -15.98
C ASP A 113 19.53 -3.38 -14.65
N TYR A 114 20.01 -3.93 -13.54
CA TYR A 114 19.51 -3.62 -12.17
C TYR A 114 19.51 -2.13 -11.82
N PRO A 115 20.45 -1.27 -12.28
CA PRO A 115 20.36 0.17 -12.07
C PRO A 115 19.11 0.84 -12.64
N SER A 116 18.37 0.15 -13.53
CA SER A 116 17.10 0.64 -14.07
C SER A 116 15.92 0.41 -13.12
N LEU A 117 16.10 -0.36 -12.04
CA LEU A 117 15.06 -0.48 -10.99
C LEU A 117 14.87 0.86 -10.31
N LYS A 118 13.60 1.27 -10.23
CA LYS A 118 13.20 2.46 -9.51
C LYS A 118 13.21 2.22 -8.00
N ASP A 119 13.42 3.28 -7.23
CA ASP A 119 13.16 3.22 -5.79
C ASP A 119 11.68 2.90 -5.55
N SER A 120 11.38 1.85 -4.81
CA SER A 120 10.00 1.47 -4.52
C SER A 120 9.68 1.52 -3.03
N TYR A 121 8.46 1.97 -2.72
CA TYR A 121 7.96 2.17 -1.37
C TYR A 121 6.61 1.48 -1.24
N ILE A 122 6.40 0.77 -0.14
CA ILE A 122 5.11 0.20 0.21
C ILE A 122 4.67 0.77 1.55
N LEU A 123 3.54 1.45 1.56
CA LEU A 123 2.91 2.00 2.75
C LEU A 123 1.69 1.17 3.12
N PHE A 124 1.66 0.65 4.35
CA PHE A 124 0.45 0.10 4.94
C PHE A 124 -0.10 1.06 5.99
N ILE A 125 -1.29 1.59 5.74
CA ILE A 125 -2.05 2.40 6.69
C ILE A 125 -2.97 1.45 7.45
N CYS A 126 -2.62 1.17 8.70
CA CYS A 126 -3.33 0.20 9.53
C CYS A 126 -4.21 0.89 10.57
N LYS A 127 -5.44 0.40 10.76
CA LYS A 127 -6.32 0.82 11.89
C LYS A 127 -5.79 0.39 13.27
N TYR A 128 -4.70 -0.37 13.31
CA TYR A 128 -4.12 -0.96 14.51
C TYR A 128 -2.60 -1.01 14.36
N ASP A 129 -1.87 -1.18 15.45
CA ASP A 129 -0.44 -1.46 15.38
C ASP A 129 -0.20 -2.97 15.19
N PRO A 130 0.22 -3.42 13.99
CA PRO A 130 0.37 -4.84 13.69
C PRO A 130 1.55 -5.51 14.41
N PHE A 131 2.43 -4.74 15.07
CA PHE A 131 3.59 -5.26 15.79
C PHE A 131 3.38 -5.35 17.30
N ILE A 132 2.27 -4.84 17.80
CA ILE A 132 1.92 -4.92 19.22
C ILE A 132 0.85 -6.00 19.40
N LYS A 133 1.15 -7.02 20.22
CA LYS A 133 0.23 -8.12 20.52
C LYS A 133 -1.04 -7.68 21.27
N GLU A 134 -1.01 -6.53 21.92
CA GLU A 134 -2.18 -5.94 22.56
C GLU A 134 -2.92 -5.05 21.56
N LYS A 135 -4.24 -5.26 21.46
CA LYS A 135 -5.12 -4.51 20.55
C LYS A 135 -5.16 -3.03 20.93
N ARG A 136 -4.19 -2.24 20.49
CA ARG A 136 -4.32 -0.78 20.48
C ARG A 136 -5.15 -0.38 19.27
N LYS A 137 -6.11 0.52 19.52
CA LYS A 137 -7.00 1.05 18.48
C LYS A 137 -6.39 2.23 17.72
N ASP A 138 -5.11 2.48 17.89
CA ASP A 138 -4.44 3.61 17.27
C ASP A 138 -4.02 3.25 15.84
N MET A 139 -4.31 4.13 14.92
CA MET A 139 -3.88 3.99 13.54
C MET A 139 -2.35 4.02 13.46
N ALA A 140 -1.78 3.09 12.72
CA ALA A 140 -0.34 3.02 12.49
C ALA A 140 -0.03 2.96 10.99
N VAL A 141 1.03 3.64 10.61
CA VAL A 141 1.55 3.62 9.24
C VAL A 141 2.87 2.86 9.22
N HIS A 142 2.98 1.91 8.33
CA HIS A 142 4.18 1.12 8.12
C HIS A 142 4.62 1.25 6.67
N ALA A 143 5.90 1.49 6.47
CA ALA A 143 6.49 1.61 5.15
C ALA A 143 7.71 0.69 5.00
N THR A 144 7.86 0.11 3.83
CA THR A 144 9.11 -0.52 3.39
C THR A 144 9.67 0.23 2.20
N HIS A 145 10.97 0.14 2.04
CA HIS A 145 11.71 0.75 0.95
C HIS A 145 12.65 -0.29 0.33
N SER A 146 12.84 -0.22 -0.99
CA SER A 146 13.68 -1.16 -1.75
C SER A 146 15.18 -1.07 -1.40
N ARG A 147 15.62 0.04 -0.82
CA ARG A 147 16.99 0.11 -0.30
C ARG A 147 17.10 -0.75 0.97
N PRO A 148 18.16 -1.56 1.13
CA PRO A 148 18.32 -2.40 2.30
C PRO A 148 18.46 -1.51 3.55
N TYR A 149 17.54 -1.57 4.46
CA TYR A 149 17.39 -0.88 5.75
C TYR A 149 16.28 0.17 5.80
N ALA A 150 15.13 -0.22 6.22
CA ALA A 150 14.36 0.36 7.31
C ALA A 150 12.87 0.06 7.20
N LEU A 151 12.37 -0.75 8.11
CA LEU A 151 11.00 -0.62 8.61
C LEU A 151 10.99 0.67 9.44
N LYS A 152 10.36 1.71 8.94
CA LYS A 152 10.23 2.96 9.67
C LYS A 152 8.80 3.08 10.18
N LYS A 153 8.61 3.09 11.49
CA LYS A 153 7.35 3.51 12.10
C LYS A 153 7.30 5.03 11.97
N VAL A 154 6.35 5.52 11.20
CA VAL A 154 6.03 6.95 11.16
C VAL A 154 5.07 7.22 12.32
N ARG A 155 5.44 8.10 13.23
CA ARG A 155 4.61 8.54 14.36
C ARG A 155 3.77 9.73 13.96
#